data_1cae33faf676aea04b66d3702107c56a
#
_entry.id   1cae33faf676aea04b66d3702107c56a
#
_cell.length_a   1.000
_cell.length_b   1.000
_cell.length_c   1.000
_cell.angle_alpha   90.00
_cell.angle_beta   90.00
_cell.angle_gamma   90.00
#
_symmetry.space_group_name_H-M   'P 1'
#
loop_
_entity.id
_entity.type
_entity.pdbx_description
1 polymer ?
#
loop_
_entity_poly.entity_id
_entity_poly.type
_entity_poly.pdbx_seq_one_letter_code
_entity_poly.pdbx_strand_id
1 'polypeptide(L)'
;MLTWATPSRMSSIKISEGFNLGYCEALPGKGPMMHNHDTNETFICMTGRWRASWEDERGDVESVELDPLDVISFPPGMIRRFENVTDGPADQYSVLMFVIAGDAPAAEFSREAMDEIETSGV
;
A
#
# COMPACT_ATOMS: atom_id res chain seq x y z
N MET A 1 3.22 -9.69 3.97
CA MET A 1 2.26 -9.34 5.03
C MET A 1 2.24 -7.83 5.21
N LEU A 2 1.09 -7.30 5.41
CA LEU A 2 0.92 -5.85 5.61
C LEU A 2 0.71 -5.57 7.10
N THR A 3 1.51 -4.68 7.66
CA THR A 3 1.45 -4.32 9.08
C THR A 3 0.96 -2.88 9.24
N TRP A 4 -0.23 -2.63 8.74
CA TRP A 4 -0.76 -1.27 8.64
C TRP A 4 -1.10 -0.63 9.98
N ALA A 5 -1.74 -1.39 10.84
CA ALA A 5 -2.46 -0.80 11.95
C ALA A 5 -1.61 -0.61 13.20
N THR A 6 -0.57 -1.40 13.42
CA THR A 6 0.18 -1.38 14.68
C THR A 6 1.67 -1.67 14.50
N PRO A 7 2.38 -0.92 13.63
CA PRO A 7 3.82 -1.18 13.45
C PRO A 7 4.61 -1.03 14.74
N SER A 8 4.25 -0.08 15.59
CA SER A 8 4.94 0.15 16.86
C SER A 8 4.85 -1.03 17.83
N ARG A 9 3.78 -1.84 17.77
CA ARG A 9 3.64 -3.02 18.63
C ARG A 9 4.54 -4.17 18.16
N MET A 10 4.81 -4.22 16.87
CA MET A 10 5.62 -5.27 16.25
C MET A 10 7.10 -4.91 16.19
N SER A 11 7.44 -3.65 16.39
CA SER A 11 8.81 -3.17 16.29
C SER A 11 9.68 -3.60 17.46
N SER A 12 10.94 -3.93 17.15
CA SER A 12 11.96 -4.18 18.17
C SER A 12 12.31 -2.92 18.94
N ILE A 13 12.24 -1.77 18.27
CA ILE A 13 12.53 -0.45 18.85
C ILE A 13 11.22 0.28 19.06
N LYS A 14 10.93 0.68 20.29
CA LYS A 14 9.68 1.35 20.66
C LYS A 14 9.87 2.85 20.72
N ILE A 15 10.06 3.47 19.59
CA ILE A 15 10.23 4.93 19.45
C ILE A 15 9.10 5.47 18.58
N SER A 16 8.54 6.61 18.99
CA SER A 16 7.50 7.32 18.24
C SER A 16 8.15 8.45 17.45
N GLU A 17 8.42 8.22 16.19
CA GLU A 17 9.10 9.19 15.32
C GLU A 17 8.14 10.02 14.46
N GLY A 18 6.85 9.78 14.53
CA GLY A 18 5.84 10.55 13.80
C GLY A 18 5.54 10.00 12.41
N PHE A 19 6.12 8.88 12.03
CA PHE A 19 5.82 8.21 10.77
C PHE A 19 6.13 6.72 10.87
N ASN A 20 5.55 5.96 9.94
CA ASN A 20 5.86 4.53 9.76
C ASN A 20 6.39 4.31 8.37
N LEU A 21 7.41 3.47 8.27
CA LEU A 21 8.04 3.11 7.00
C LEU A 21 8.09 1.60 6.90
N GLY A 22 7.76 1.07 5.73
CA GLY A 22 7.80 -0.37 5.52
C GLY A 22 7.77 -0.74 4.05
N TYR A 23 7.73 -2.03 3.81
CA TYR A 23 7.68 -2.61 2.47
C TYR A 23 6.47 -3.50 2.31
N CYS A 24 5.90 -3.46 1.10
CA CYS A 24 4.94 -4.46 0.64
C CYS A 24 5.60 -5.31 -0.42
N GLU A 25 5.42 -6.61 -0.34
CA GLU A 25 5.82 -7.53 -1.41
C GLU A 25 4.57 -8.17 -1.99
N ALA A 26 4.53 -8.33 -3.31
CA ALA A 26 3.43 -9.01 -3.97
C ALA A 26 3.88 -9.71 -5.23
N LEU A 27 3.19 -10.79 -5.55
CA LEU A 27 3.34 -11.48 -6.83
C LEU A 27 2.60 -10.69 -7.91
N PRO A 28 2.92 -10.92 -9.20
CA PRO A 28 2.18 -10.29 -10.29
C PRO A 28 0.67 -10.48 -10.17
N GLY A 29 -0.09 -9.41 -10.35
CA GLY A 29 -1.54 -9.39 -10.19
C GLY A 29 -2.03 -9.17 -8.77
N LYS A 30 -1.14 -9.08 -7.79
CA LYS A 30 -1.45 -8.89 -6.37
C LYS A 30 -0.97 -7.55 -5.88
N GLY A 31 -1.37 -7.15 -4.70
CA GLY A 31 -0.94 -5.92 -4.05
C GLY A 31 -1.91 -5.45 -2.99
N PRO A 32 -1.59 -4.33 -2.32
CA PRO A 32 -2.47 -3.72 -1.33
C PRO A 32 -3.82 -3.36 -1.93
N MET A 33 -4.88 -3.81 -1.28
CA MET A 33 -6.24 -3.67 -1.75
C MET A 33 -6.77 -2.24 -1.54
N MET A 34 -7.94 -1.98 -2.13
CA MET A 34 -8.60 -0.68 -2.03
C MET A 34 -8.84 -0.31 -0.57
N HIS A 35 -8.27 0.79 -0.12
CA HIS A 35 -8.35 1.27 1.25
C HIS A 35 -8.05 2.77 1.32
N ASN A 36 -8.27 3.36 2.48
CA ASN A 36 -7.83 4.72 2.76
C ASN A 36 -7.13 4.78 4.11
N HIS A 37 -6.45 5.89 4.35
CA HIS A 37 -5.82 6.21 5.62
C HIS A 37 -6.26 7.59 6.10
N ASP A 38 -6.17 7.83 7.41
CA ASP A 38 -6.47 9.13 8.02
C ASP A 38 -5.29 10.09 7.96
N THR A 39 -4.16 9.67 7.40
CA THR A 39 -2.95 10.47 7.24
C THR A 39 -2.42 10.37 5.82
N ASN A 40 -1.43 11.21 5.50
CA ASN A 40 -0.74 11.14 4.23
C ASN A 40 0.04 9.83 4.11
N GLU A 41 0.07 9.29 2.90
CA GLU A 41 0.87 8.11 2.60
C GLU A 41 1.62 8.31 1.29
N THR A 42 2.91 7.97 1.29
CA THR A 42 3.78 8.06 0.12
C THR A 42 4.28 6.66 -0.21
N PHE A 43 4.24 6.32 -1.50
CA PHE A 43 4.72 5.04 -2.01
C PHE A 43 5.87 5.26 -2.98
N ILE A 44 6.87 4.40 -2.89
CA ILE A 44 8.02 4.37 -3.78
C ILE A 44 8.11 2.98 -4.40
N CYS A 45 8.08 2.90 -5.73
CA CYS A 45 8.31 1.65 -6.42
C CYS A 45 9.79 1.27 -6.26
N MET A 46 10.07 0.14 -5.65
CA MET A 46 11.44 -0.32 -5.45
C MET A 46 11.85 -1.28 -6.55
N THR A 47 11.04 -2.28 -6.84
CA THR A 47 11.28 -3.26 -7.91
C THR A 47 10.01 -3.53 -8.68
N GLY A 48 10.17 -3.92 -9.95
CA GLY A 48 9.06 -4.26 -10.82
C GLY A 48 8.31 -3.04 -11.33
N ARG A 49 7.09 -3.27 -11.76
CA ARG A 49 6.18 -2.21 -12.21
C ARG A 49 4.88 -2.33 -11.43
N TRP A 50 4.41 -1.20 -10.91
CA TRP A 50 3.22 -1.16 -10.07
C TRP A 50 2.18 -0.22 -10.67
N ARG A 51 0.92 -0.59 -10.60
CA ARG A 51 -0.18 0.30 -10.94
C ARG A 51 -0.80 0.83 -9.66
N ALA A 52 -0.79 2.15 -9.51
CA ALA A 52 -1.51 2.84 -8.46
C ALA A 52 -2.85 3.29 -9.04
N SER A 53 -3.94 3.00 -8.35
CA SER A 53 -5.28 3.43 -8.75
C SER A 53 -5.93 4.15 -7.57
N TRP A 54 -6.74 5.16 -7.85
CA TRP A 54 -7.44 5.92 -6.82
C TRP A 54 -8.78 6.42 -7.35
N GLU A 55 -9.68 6.74 -6.41
CA GLU A 55 -10.94 7.37 -6.75
C GLU A 55 -10.80 8.89 -6.61
N ASP A 56 -11.26 9.61 -7.63
CA ASP A 56 -11.32 11.08 -7.58
C ASP A 56 -12.58 11.55 -6.85
N GLU A 57 -12.77 12.89 -6.80
CA GLU A 57 -13.89 13.50 -6.09
C GLU A 57 -15.25 13.09 -6.66
N ARG A 58 -15.32 12.64 -7.89
CA ARG A 58 -16.54 12.19 -8.56
C ARG A 58 -16.78 10.69 -8.40
N GLY A 59 -15.85 9.96 -7.80
CA GLY A 59 -15.90 8.53 -7.69
C GLY A 59 -15.35 7.78 -8.91
N ASP A 60 -14.76 8.50 -9.87
CA ASP A 60 -14.11 7.90 -11.01
C ASP A 60 -12.74 7.35 -10.60
N VAL A 61 -12.37 6.22 -11.18
CA VAL A 61 -11.08 5.59 -10.89
C VAL A 61 -10.05 6.06 -11.91
N GLU A 62 -8.95 6.61 -11.40
CA GLU A 62 -7.79 6.97 -12.19
C GLU A 62 -6.62 6.10 -11.81
N SER A 63 -5.64 5.96 -12.70
CA SER A 63 -4.48 5.12 -12.41
C SER A 63 -3.22 5.63 -13.13
N VAL A 64 -2.08 5.21 -12.59
CA VAL A 64 -0.77 5.47 -13.18
C VAL A 64 0.12 4.26 -12.90
N GLU A 65 1.05 3.97 -13.81
CA GLU A 65 2.04 2.93 -13.59
C GLU A 65 3.34 3.55 -13.11
N LEU A 66 3.96 2.88 -12.14
CA LEU A 66 5.20 3.29 -11.50
C LEU A 66 6.31 2.31 -11.86
N ASP A 67 7.42 2.83 -12.34
CA ASP A 67 8.66 2.09 -12.53
C ASP A 67 9.59 2.30 -11.31
N PRO A 68 10.66 1.52 -11.15
CA PRO A 68 11.56 1.68 -10.02
C PRO A 68 12.01 3.11 -9.79
N LEU A 69 11.92 3.56 -8.55
CA LEU A 69 12.20 4.90 -8.04
C LEU A 69 11.13 5.96 -8.32
N ASP A 70 10.04 5.59 -9.01
CA ASP A 70 8.90 6.50 -9.10
C ASP A 70 8.19 6.58 -7.74
N VAL A 71 7.66 7.77 -7.45
CA VAL A 71 7.04 8.09 -6.15
C VAL A 71 5.64 8.64 -6.39
N ILE A 72 4.70 8.21 -5.57
CA ILE A 72 3.35 8.76 -5.56
C ILE A 72 2.89 8.98 -4.12
N SER A 73 2.23 10.10 -3.85
CA SER A 73 1.70 10.43 -2.53
C SER A 73 0.20 10.62 -2.60
N PHE A 74 -0.50 10.20 -1.55
CA PHE A 74 -1.94 10.37 -1.42
C PHE A 74 -2.27 11.17 -0.17
N PRO A 75 -3.22 12.12 -0.28
CA PRO A 75 -3.73 12.84 0.89
C PRO A 75 -4.60 11.93 1.76
N PRO A 76 -4.90 12.36 3.00
CA PRO A 76 -5.79 11.61 3.87
C PRO A 76 -7.15 11.37 3.23
N GLY A 77 -7.71 10.18 3.45
CA GLY A 77 -9.05 9.85 3.04
C GLY A 77 -9.22 9.39 1.59
N MET A 78 -8.20 9.56 0.75
CA MET A 78 -8.29 9.13 -0.64
C MET A 78 -8.23 7.59 -0.72
N ILE A 79 -9.24 7.01 -1.34
CA ILE A 79 -9.29 5.56 -1.57
C ILE A 79 -8.30 5.21 -2.68
N ARG A 80 -7.39 4.26 -2.41
CA ARG A 80 -6.35 3.85 -3.34
C ARG A 80 -6.09 2.37 -3.28
N ARG A 81 -5.50 1.89 -4.35
CA ARG A 81 -5.14 0.49 -4.53
C ARG A 81 -3.83 0.39 -5.29
N PHE A 82 -3.05 -0.64 -5.01
CA PHE A 82 -1.83 -0.96 -5.75
C PHE A 82 -1.88 -2.38 -6.27
N GLU A 83 -1.36 -2.56 -7.48
CA GLU A 83 -1.27 -3.87 -8.11
C GLU A 83 0.10 -4.02 -8.75
N ASN A 84 0.75 -5.15 -8.50
CA ASN A 84 1.98 -5.51 -9.19
C ASN A 84 1.63 -5.91 -10.63
N VAL A 85 2.04 -5.09 -11.59
CA VAL A 85 1.79 -5.33 -13.03
C VAL A 85 3.09 -5.66 -13.77
N THR A 86 4.07 -6.18 -13.06
CA THR A 86 5.35 -6.57 -13.64
C THR A 86 5.18 -7.70 -14.65
N ASP A 87 5.77 -7.54 -15.82
CA ASP A 87 5.94 -8.62 -16.78
C ASP A 87 7.12 -9.47 -16.32
N GLY A 88 6.93 -10.78 -16.25
CA GLY A 88 7.99 -11.68 -15.82
C GLY A 88 7.43 -12.93 -15.18
N PRO A 89 8.28 -13.69 -14.48
CA PRO A 89 7.84 -14.92 -13.84
C PRO A 89 6.73 -14.69 -12.82
N ALA A 90 5.71 -15.57 -12.85
CA ALA A 90 4.54 -15.45 -11.97
C ALA A 90 4.87 -15.68 -10.49
N ASP A 91 6.04 -16.23 -10.21
CA ASP A 91 6.52 -16.52 -8.85
C ASP A 91 7.53 -15.51 -8.32
N GLN A 92 7.75 -14.43 -9.05
CA GLN A 92 8.69 -13.38 -8.66
C GLN A 92 7.97 -12.24 -7.95
N TYR A 93 8.38 -11.97 -6.71
CA TYR A 93 7.88 -10.84 -5.93
C TYR A 93 8.48 -9.53 -6.39
N SER A 94 7.66 -8.48 -6.34
CA SER A 94 8.13 -7.10 -6.47
C SER A 94 7.87 -6.36 -5.18
N VAL A 95 8.62 -5.29 -4.96
CA VAL A 95 8.63 -4.54 -3.69
C VAL A 95 8.17 -3.12 -3.89
N LEU A 96 7.26 -2.69 -3.03
CA LEU A 96 6.76 -1.33 -2.95
C LEU A 96 7.04 -0.82 -1.54
N MET A 97 7.74 0.30 -1.41
CA MET A 97 8.01 0.92 -0.11
C MET A 97 6.92 1.93 0.21
N PHE A 98 6.52 2.03 1.48
CA PHE A 98 5.57 3.03 1.90
C PHE A 98 6.06 3.82 3.11
N VAL A 99 5.65 5.07 3.18
CA VAL A 99 5.85 5.94 4.33
C VAL A 99 4.50 6.54 4.68
N ILE A 100 4.04 6.30 5.90
CA ILE A 100 2.75 6.78 6.39
C ILE A 100 2.99 7.74 7.54
N ALA A 101 2.43 8.94 7.47
CA ALA A 101 2.52 9.89 8.56
C ALA A 101 1.76 9.38 9.78
N GLY A 102 2.29 9.64 10.97
CA GLY A 102 1.71 9.22 12.24
C GLY A 102 2.36 7.94 12.77
N ASP A 103 2.24 7.73 14.09
CA ASP A 103 2.85 6.58 14.77
C ASP A 103 1.98 5.34 14.74
N ALA A 104 0.66 5.51 14.64
CA ALA A 104 -0.30 4.41 14.58
C ALA A 104 -1.47 4.78 13.67
N PRO A 105 -1.25 4.90 12.34
CA PRO A 105 -2.29 5.35 11.42
C PRO A 105 -3.41 4.33 11.32
N ALA A 106 -4.66 4.83 11.24
CA ALA A 106 -5.82 4.01 10.99
C ALA A 106 -5.98 3.77 9.49
N ALA A 107 -6.47 2.60 9.13
CA ALA A 107 -6.78 2.24 7.75
C ALA A 107 -8.16 1.62 7.65
N GLU A 108 -8.90 2.01 6.61
CA GLU A 108 -10.20 1.43 6.30
C GLU A 108 -10.11 0.70 4.97
N PHE A 109 -10.51 -0.57 4.97
CA PHE A 109 -10.53 -1.39 3.76
C PHE A 109 -11.95 -1.48 3.21
N SER A 110 -12.08 -1.62 1.90
CA SER A 110 -13.35 -1.96 1.30
C SER A 110 -13.78 -3.35 1.77
N ARG A 111 -15.07 -3.65 1.69
CA ARG A 111 -15.59 -4.96 2.10
C ARG A 111 -14.94 -6.10 1.30
N GLU A 112 -14.77 -5.90 0.00
CA GLU A 112 -14.12 -6.89 -0.87
C GLU A 112 -12.65 -7.13 -0.46
N ALA A 113 -11.94 -6.07 -0.13
CA ALA A 113 -10.56 -6.18 0.31
C ALA A 113 -10.45 -6.91 1.65
N MET A 114 -11.37 -6.68 2.59
CA MET A 114 -11.40 -7.38 3.86
C MET A 114 -11.60 -8.88 3.67
N ASP A 115 -12.55 -9.27 2.82
CA ASP A 115 -12.82 -10.67 2.51
C ASP A 115 -11.59 -11.35 1.88
N GLU A 116 -10.90 -10.66 0.98
CA GLU A 116 -9.70 -11.18 0.35
C GLU A 116 -8.54 -11.34 1.34
N ILE A 117 -8.37 -10.39 2.25
CA ILE A 117 -7.36 -10.46 3.30
C ILE A 117 -7.61 -11.67 4.20
N GLU A 118 -8.84 -11.89 4.62
CA GLU A 118 -9.21 -13.04 5.46
C GLU A 118 -8.96 -14.37 4.73
N THR A 119 -9.31 -14.44 3.44
CA THR A 119 -9.13 -15.64 2.63
C THR A 119 -7.66 -15.95 2.39
N SER A 120 -6.83 -14.92 2.17
CA SER A 120 -5.40 -15.10 1.90
C SER A 120 -4.56 -15.32 3.16
N GLY A 121 -5.11 -15.10 4.34
CA GLY A 121 -4.40 -15.21 5.60
C GLY A 121 -3.41 -14.07 5.86
N VAL A 122 -3.59 -12.95 5.21
CA VAL A 122 -2.72 -11.78 5.36
C VAL A 122 -3.17 -10.90 6.52
#